data_dce2a34c24be782bf21d671bc61c66d0
#
_entry.id   dce2a34c24be782bf21d671bc61c66d0
#
_cell.length_a   1.000
_cell.length_b   1.000
_cell.length_c   1.000
_cell.angle_alpha   90.00
_cell.angle_beta   90.00
_cell.angle_gamma   90.00
#
_symmetry.space_group_name_H-M   'P 1'
#
loop_
_entity.id
_entity.type
_entity.pdbx_description
1 polymer ?
#
loop_
_entity_poly.entity_id
_entity_poly.type
_entity_poly.pdbx_seq_one_letter_code
_entity_poly.pdbx_strand_id
1 'polypeptide(L)'
;MHLTRLAIPVATRAPGGATNAYLLGDESAVLVDPAARTDELDRAVRTRDVEHVLVTHTHPDHVGAVDAYAAETDATVWARYGRAERFREATGVDPDRTFTPGTSIPLGDDRVRVFDAPGHAPDHVALEAGRDGPILCGDCAVREGSVVVGAPEGDMRAYVTTLRRLWTADPPALHPGHGPEIDASRETLERLLTHRKRREEKILEAVDAGADTLEEILEMAYEKDLSGVRDLARATVVAHLEKLDVEGRVQWDGERAVPAARTD
;
A
#
# COMPACT_ATOMS: atom_id res chain seq x y z
N MET A 1 17.37 -8.36 -12.84
CA MET A 1 16.39 -9.31 -12.23
C MET A 1 15.16 -9.39 -13.12
N HIS A 2 14.72 -10.58 -13.50
CA HIS A 2 13.46 -10.75 -14.24
C HIS A 2 12.27 -10.54 -13.32
N LEU A 3 11.20 -9.93 -13.85
CA LEU A 3 9.97 -9.68 -13.10
C LEU A 3 8.78 -10.20 -13.92
N THR A 4 8.00 -11.10 -13.34
CA THR A 4 6.75 -11.61 -13.91
C THR A 4 5.59 -11.09 -13.07
N ARG A 5 4.63 -10.39 -13.69
CA ARG A 5 3.40 -9.92 -13.07
C ARG A 5 2.21 -10.79 -13.50
N LEU A 6 1.40 -11.22 -12.55
CA LEU A 6 0.16 -11.95 -12.79
C LEU A 6 -0.99 -11.23 -12.08
N ALA A 7 -2.03 -10.88 -12.82
CA ALA A 7 -3.23 -10.27 -12.24
C ALA A 7 -4.14 -11.38 -11.71
N ILE A 8 -4.28 -11.48 -10.41
CA ILE A 8 -5.03 -12.51 -9.71
C ILE A 8 -6.43 -11.99 -9.39
N PRO A 9 -7.50 -12.56 -9.97
CA PRO A 9 -8.88 -12.19 -9.64
C PRO A 9 -9.19 -12.49 -8.17
N VAL A 10 -9.60 -11.47 -7.42
CA VAL A 10 -9.95 -11.57 -5.99
C VAL A 10 -11.09 -10.62 -5.65
N ALA A 11 -11.75 -10.87 -4.52
CA ALA A 11 -12.70 -9.93 -3.96
C ALA A 11 -11.94 -8.71 -3.40
N THR A 12 -11.87 -7.64 -4.17
CA THR A 12 -11.24 -6.37 -3.81
C THR A 12 -12.11 -5.19 -4.18
N ARG A 13 -11.94 -4.06 -3.50
CA ARG A 13 -12.55 -2.78 -3.85
C ARG A 13 -11.71 -1.96 -4.83
N ALA A 14 -10.53 -2.45 -5.18
CA ALA A 14 -9.68 -1.84 -6.19
C ALA A 14 -10.29 -1.98 -7.59
N PRO A 15 -10.14 -0.98 -8.46
CA PRO A 15 -10.58 -1.06 -9.84
C PRO A 15 -9.98 -2.27 -10.56
N GLY A 16 -10.81 -3.00 -11.34
CA GLY A 16 -10.37 -4.16 -12.09
C GLY A 16 -10.56 -5.50 -11.38
N GLY A 17 -10.89 -5.53 -10.08
CA GLY A 17 -11.23 -6.76 -9.35
C GLY A 17 -10.11 -7.79 -9.29
N ALA A 18 -8.85 -7.33 -9.28
CA ALA A 18 -7.67 -8.19 -9.23
C ALA A 18 -6.54 -7.53 -8.44
N THR A 19 -5.72 -8.37 -7.81
CA THR A 19 -4.44 -8.02 -7.20
C THR A 19 -3.30 -8.57 -8.04
N ASN A 20 -2.22 -7.84 -8.16
CA ASN A 20 -1.02 -8.29 -8.85
C ASN A 20 -0.14 -9.12 -7.92
N ALA A 21 0.01 -10.40 -8.21
CA ALA A 21 1.09 -11.21 -7.68
C ALA A 21 2.34 -11.05 -8.56
N TYR A 22 3.51 -11.12 -7.93
CA TYR A 22 4.79 -10.96 -8.63
C TYR A 22 5.73 -12.13 -8.34
N LEU A 23 6.45 -12.55 -9.37
CA LEU A 23 7.61 -13.43 -9.25
C LEU A 23 8.84 -12.66 -9.69
N LEU A 24 9.81 -12.54 -8.80
CA LEU A 24 11.10 -11.89 -9.01
C LEU A 24 12.18 -12.96 -9.12
N GLY A 25 12.95 -12.95 -10.20
CA GLY A 25 13.98 -13.96 -10.51
C GLY A 25 13.55 -14.95 -11.58
N ASP A 26 14.50 -15.73 -12.07
CA ASP A 26 14.31 -16.74 -13.12
C ASP A 26 14.32 -18.17 -12.55
N GLU A 27 15.50 -18.70 -12.20
CA GLU A 27 15.64 -20.02 -11.57
C GLU A 27 15.23 -19.94 -10.10
N SER A 28 15.96 -19.18 -9.30
CA SER A 28 15.57 -18.82 -7.92
C SER A 28 14.61 -17.65 -7.95
N ALA A 29 13.54 -17.71 -7.15
CA ALA A 29 12.50 -16.70 -7.19
C ALA A 29 12.00 -16.27 -5.81
N VAL A 30 11.50 -15.02 -5.78
CA VAL A 30 10.69 -14.49 -4.68
C VAL A 30 9.25 -14.35 -5.18
N LEU A 31 8.31 -14.91 -4.46
CA LEU A 31 6.87 -14.73 -4.68
C LEU A 31 6.37 -13.60 -3.77
N VAL A 32 5.70 -12.61 -4.38
CA VAL A 32 5.16 -11.44 -3.67
C VAL A 32 3.67 -11.33 -3.90
N ASP A 33 2.92 -11.06 -2.83
CA ASP A 33 1.46 -10.86 -2.80
C ASP A 33 0.68 -11.99 -3.52
N PRO A 34 0.83 -13.26 -3.09
CA PRO A 34 0.05 -14.36 -3.64
C PRO A 34 -1.40 -14.28 -3.15
N ALA A 35 -2.18 -13.42 -3.80
CA ALA A 35 -3.54 -13.04 -3.42
C ALA A 35 -4.55 -14.19 -3.41
N ALA A 36 -4.42 -15.11 -4.36
CA ALA A 36 -5.18 -16.36 -4.44
C ALA A 36 -4.47 -17.37 -5.34
N ARG A 37 -4.87 -18.65 -5.25
CA ARG A 37 -4.40 -19.66 -6.21
C ARG A 37 -5.08 -19.52 -7.56
N THR A 38 -4.31 -19.60 -8.61
CA THR A 38 -4.78 -19.69 -10.00
C THR A 38 -3.92 -20.66 -10.77
N ASP A 39 -4.45 -21.27 -11.83
CA ASP A 39 -3.68 -22.18 -12.69
C ASP A 39 -2.46 -21.49 -13.33
N GLU A 40 -2.54 -20.16 -13.54
CA GLU A 40 -1.47 -19.37 -14.14
C GLU A 40 -0.35 -19.14 -13.12
N LEU A 41 -0.68 -18.74 -11.89
CA LEU A 41 0.30 -18.57 -10.82
C LEU A 41 0.92 -19.90 -10.41
N ASP A 42 0.13 -20.97 -10.29
CA ASP A 42 0.61 -22.34 -10.02
C ASP A 42 1.64 -22.80 -11.05
N ARG A 43 1.37 -22.57 -12.34
CA ARG A 43 2.34 -22.89 -13.42
C ARG A 43 3.61 -22.06 -13.31
N ALA A 44 3.49 -20.77 -13.04
CA ALA A 44 4.63 -19.87 -12.90
C ALA A 44 5.52 -20.24 -11.69
N VAL A 45 4.92 -20.61 -10.57
CA VAL A 45 5.61 -21.08 -9.36
C VAL A 45 6.34 -22.40 -9.62
N ARG A 46 5.69 -23.40 -10.24
CA ARG A 46 6.29 -24.73 -10.51
C ARG A 46 7.48 -24.70 -11.47
N THR A 47 7.67 -23.63 -12.23
CA THR A 47 8.80 -23.48 -13.16
C THR A 47 10.01 -22.82 -12.53
N ARG A 48 9.97 -22.47 -11.25
CA ARG A 48 11.01 -21.77 -10.49
C ARG A 48 11.25 -22.44 -9.15
N ASP A 49 12.44 -22.25 -8.60
CA ASP A 49 12.73 -22.53 -7.20
C ASP A 49 12.34 -21.29 -6.37
N VAL A 50 11.14 -21.31 -5.80
CA VAL A 50 10.66 -20.20 -4.97
C VAL A 50 11.28 -20.31 -3.58
N GLU A 51 12.33 -19.52 -3.34
CA GLU A 51 13.09 -19.52 -2.08
C GLU A 51 12.42 -18.66 -0.99
N HIS A 52 11.62 -17.65 -1.40
CA HIS A 52 11.02 -16.68 -0.47
C HIS A 52 9.58 -16.32 -0.85
N VAL A 53 8.74 -16.18 0.18
CA VAL A 53 7.40 -15.61 0.07
C VAL A 53 7.34 -14.34 0.92
N LEU A 54 6.94 -13.23 0.30
CA LEU A 54 6.76 -11.92 0.91
C LEU A 54 5.38 -11.36 0.62
N VAL A 55 4.94 -10.43 1.47
CA VAL A 55 3.75 -9.60 1.18
C VAL A 55 4.12 -8.13 1.35
N THR A 56 3.54 -7.27 0.52
CA THR A 56 3.68 -5.81 0.67
C THR A 56 2.96 -5.35 1.93
N HIS A 57 1.80 -5.95 2.22
CA HIS A 57 1.00 -5.73 3.42
C HIS A 57 -0.03 -6.87 3.58
N THR A 58 -0.74 -6.89 4.70
CA THR A 58 -1.61 -8.02 5.06
C THR A 58 -3.11 -7.77 4.82
N HIS A 59 -3.50 -6.92 3.87
CA HIS A 59 -4.90 -6.87 3.47
C HIS A 59 -5.34 -8.18 2.81
N PRO A 60 -6.61 -8.60 3.03
CA PRO A 60 -7.08 -9.92 2.62
C PRO A 60 -6.93 -10.22 1.13
N ASP A 61 -6.99 -9.19 0.30
CA ASP A 61 -6.85 -9.31 -1.15
C ASP A 61 -5.40 -9.44 -1.65
N HIS A 62 -4.39 -9.48 -0.73
CA HIS A 62 -2.98 -9.71 -1.05
C HIS A 62 -2.44 -11.05 -0.56
N VAL A 63 -3.10 -11.69 0.41
CA VAL A 63 -2.49 -12.77 1.21
C VAL A 63 -3.16 -14.13 1.07
N GLY A 64 -4.25 -14.25 0.33
CA GLY A 64 -5.16 -15.41 0.39
C GLY A 64 -4.58 -16.76 -0.04
N ALA A 65 -3.36 -16.82 -0.60
CA ALA A 65 -2.68 -18.06 -0.94
C ALA A 65 -1.26 -18.16 -0.36
N VAL A 66 -0.90 -17.32 0.63
CA VAL A 66 0.41 -17.38 1.30
C VAL A 66 0.64 -18.75 1.92
N ASP A 67 -0.33 -19.28 2.66
CA ASP A 67 -0.27 -20.59 3.31
C ASP A 67 -0.05 -21.74 2.32
N ALA A 68 -0.80 -21.71 1.22
CA ALA A 68 -0.74 -22.75 0.20
C ALA A 68 0.61 -22.79 -0.52
N TYR A 69 1.14 -21.62 -0.91
CA TYR A 69 2.44 -21.55 -1.60
C TYR A 69 3.62 -21.75 -0.64
N ALA A 70 3.55 -21.29 0.59
CA ALA A 70 4.55 -21.59 1.60
C ALA A 70 4.70 -23.10 1.81
N ALA A 71 3.57 -23.82 1.94
CA ALA A 71 3.58 -25.28 2.10
C ALA A 71 4.03 -26.05 0.83
N GLU A 72 3.73 -25.53 -0.38
CA GLU A 72 4.07 -26.19 -1.65
C GLU A 72 5.54 -26.01 -2.02
N THR A 73 6.16 -24.87 -1.70
CA THR A 73 7.51 -24.51 -2.16
C THR A 73 8.60 -24.68 -1.12
N ASP A 74 8.26 -24.94 0.15
CA ASP A 74 9.21 -24.92 1.29
C ASP A 74 9.98 -23.59 1.43
N ALA A 75 9.39 -22.50 0.88
CA ALA A 75 10.00 -21.18 0.84
C ALA A 75 10.05 -20.54 2.23
N THR A 76 11.09 -19.76 2.50
CA THR A 76 11.15 -18.91 3.69
C THR A 76 10.08 -17.83 3.64
N VAL A 77 9.15 -17.82 4.60
CA VAL A 77 8.09 -16.82 4.73
C VAL A 77 8.58 -15.64 5.57
N TRP A 78 8.41 -14.45 5.05
CA TRP A 78 8.87 -13.23 5.70
C TRP A 78 7.73 -12.32 6.10
N ALA A 79 7.81 -11.75 7.30
CA ALA A 79 6.91 -10.69 7.76
C ALA A 79 7.67 -9.44 8.23
N ARG A 80 6.98 -8.31 8.30
CA ARG A 80 7.55 -7.09 8.88
C ARG A 80 7.80 -7.29 10.38
N TYR A 81 9.00 -6.93 10.86
CA TYR A 81 9.33 -6.93 12.27
C TYR A 81 8.32 -6.12 13.10
N GLY A 82 7.87 -6.68 14.22
CA GLY A 82 6.84 -6.10 15.06
C GLY A 82 5.40 -6.24 14.51
N ARG A 83 5.21 -6.98 13.40
CA ARG A 83 3.90 -7.25 12.79
C ARG A 83 3.64 -8.74 12.53
N ALA A 84 4.42 -9.63 13.13
CA ALA A 84 4.28 -11.08 12.93
C ALA A 84 2.91 -11.61 13.37
N GLU A 85 2.34 -11.07 14.46
CA GLU A 85 0.98 -11.44 14.92
C GLU A 85 -0.07 -11.11 13.85
N ARG A 86 -0.08 -9.86 13.34
CA ARG A 86 -0.97 -9.43 12.28
C ARG A 86 -0.80 -10.28 11.01
N PHE A 87 0.43 -10.63 10.66
CA PHE A 87 0.73 -11.49 9.53
C PHE A 87 0.12 -12.89 9.74
N ARG A 88 0.33 -13.51 10.91
CA ARG A 88 -0.23 -14.82 11.24
C ARG A 88 -1.76 -14.82 11.23
N GLU A 89 -2.39 -13.78 11.78
CA GLU A 89 -3.85 -13.64 11.76
C GLU A 89 -4.40 -13.54 10.33
N ALA A 90 -3.70 -12.83 9.43
CA ALA A 90 -4.13 -12.63 8.05
C ALA A 90 -3.86 -13.84 7.14
N THR A 91 -2.76 -14.58 7.37
CA THR A 91 -2.29 -15.64 6.46
C THR A 91 -2.48 -17.05 7.00
N GLY A 92 -2.67 -17.22 8.32
CA GLY A 92 -2.66 -18.52 8.98
C GLY A 92 -1.26 -19.14 9.13
N VAL A 93 -0.18 -18.42 8.75
CA VAL A 93 1.20 -18.91 8.74
C VAL A 93 2.04 -18.13 9.75
N ASP A 94 2.86 -18.82 10.55
CA ASP A 94 3.91 -18.17 11.31
C ASP A 94 5.07 -17.82 10.37
N PRO A 95 5.57 -16.58 10.36
CA PRO A 95 6.69 -16.23 9.51
C PRO A 95 7.99 -16.86 10.03
N ASP A 96 8.80 -17.42 9.12
CA ASP A 96 10.12 -17.99 9.45
C ASP A 96 11.12 -16.92 9.83
N ARG A 97 11.00 -15.75 9.18
CA ARG A 97 11.90 -14.60 9.39
C ARG A 97 11.13 -13.29 9.40
N THR A 98 11.75 -12.30 10.00
CA THR A 98 11.24 -10.92 9.95
C THR A 98 12.27 -10.00 9.31
N PHE A 99 11.75 -8.96 8.63
CA PHE A 99 12.57 -7.90 8.05
C PHE A 99 12.27 -6.54 8.69
N THR A 100 13.25 -5.67 8.64
CA THR A 100 13.11 -4.23 8.90
C THR A 100 13.37 -3.44 7.63
N PRO A 101 12.96 -2.17 7.54
CA PRO A 101 13.34 -1.31 6.42
C PRO A 101 14.86 -1.31 6.18
N GLY A 102 15.27 -1.47 4.93
CA GLY A 102 16.66 -1.61 4.53
C GLY A 102 17.19 -3.04 4.48
N THR A 103 16.46 -4.03 4.99
CA THR A 103 16.84 -5.45 4.82
C THR A 103 16.98 -5.77 3.33
N SER A 104 18.08 -6.47 2.99
CA SER A 104 18.30 -7.05 1.68
C SER A 104 18.16 -8.57 1.77
N ILE A 105 17.24 -9.11 1.00
CA ILE A 105 16.99 -10.56 0.87
C ILE A 105 17.77 -11.01 -0.37
N PRO A 106 18.77 -11.89 -0.22
CA PRO A 106 19.54 -12.36 -1.37
C PRO A 106 18.69 -13.25 -2.27
N LEU A 107 18.95 -13.20 -3.58
CA LEU A 107 18.30 -14.03 -4.58
C LEU A 107 19.31 -14.32 -5.72
N GLY A 108 20.00 -15.45 -5.64
CA GLY A 108 21.14 -15.74 -6.53
C GLY A 108 22.19 -14.62 -6.45
N ASP A 109 22.58 -14.08 -7.60
CA ASP A 109 23.53 -12.96 -7.72
C ASP A 109 22.85 -11.58 -7.50
N ASP A 110 21.54 -11.56 -7.27
CA ASP A 110 20.74 -10.36 -7.12
C ASP A 110 20.14 -10.26 -5.70
N ARG A 111 19.23 -9.36 -5.47
CA ARG A 111 18.59 -9.15 -4.16
C ARG A 111 17.26 -8.43 -4.30
N VAL A 112 16.40 -8.62 -3.32
CA VAL A 112 15.21 -7.77 -3.06
C VAL A 112 15.48 -6.93 -1.83
N ARG A 113 15.37 -5.60 -1.94
CA ARG A 113 15.56 -4.69 -0.82
C ARG A 113 14.23 -4.15 -0.32
N VAL A 114 14.02 -4.24 1.00
CA VAL A 114 12.80 -3.75 1.64
C VAL A 114 12.89 -2.24 1.89
N PHE A 115 11.92 -1.50 1.38
CA PHE A 115 11.69 -0.08 1.64
C PHE A 115 10.58 0.10 2.67
N ASP A 116 10.77 1.05 3.58
CA ASP A 116 9.72 1.49 4.49
C ASP A 116 8.69 2.32 3.72
N ALA A 117 7.46 1.84 3.64
CA ALA A 117 6.39 2.44 2.85
C ALA A 117 5.06 2.50 3.63
N PRO A 118 5.06 3.00 4.89
CA PRO A 118 3.87 3.04 5.71
C PRO A 118 2.83 4.04 5.17
N GLY A 119 1.60 3.87 5.60
CA GLY A 119 0.54 4.84 5.41
C GLY A 119 -0.75 4.29 4.82
N HIS A 120 -0.70 3.32 3.90
CA HIS A 120 -1.89 2.60 3.45
C HIS A 120 -2.34 1.58 4.49
N ALA A 121 -1.39 0.81 5.01
CA ALA A 121 -1.57 -0.13 6.11
C ALA A 121 -0.39 -0.04 7.10
N PRO A 122 -0.56 -0.50 8.37
CA PRO A 122 0.47 -0.36 9.42
C PRO A 122 1.73 -1.21 9.17
N ASP A 123 1.62 -2.23 8.36
CA ASP A 123 2.68 -3.18 8.01
C ASP A 123 3.22 -3.00 6.59
N HIS A 124 2.68 -2.02 5.84
CA HIS A 124 2.99 -1.84 4.43
C HIS A 124 4.47 -1.53 4.18
N VAL A 125 5.04 -2.22 3.19
CA VAL A 125 6.38 -2.04 2.66
C VAL A 125 6.36 -2.01 1.13
N ALA A 126 7.43 -1.46 0.54
CA ALA A 126 7.72 -1.60 -0.88
C ALA A 126 9.00 -2.42 -1.06
N LEU A 127 9.17 -3.03 -2.23
CA LEU A 127 10.27 -3.95 -2.51
C LEU A 127 11.01 -3.51 -3.78
N GLU A 128 12.30 -3.18 -3.66
CA GLU A 128 13.16 -2.88 -4.80
C GLU A 128 13.71 -4.19 -5.39
N ALA A 129 13.47 -4.40 -6.67
CA ALA A 129 13.92 -5.58 -7.39
C ALA A 129 15.29 -5.32 -8.04
N GLY A 130 16.35 -5.90 -7.47
CA GLY A 130 17.74 -5.67 -7.88
C GLY A 130 18.31 -4.35 -7.32
N ARG A 131 19.43 -3.92 -7.89
CA ARG A 131 20.04 -2.64 -7.52
C ARG A 131 19.53 -1.53 -8.43
N ASP A 132 19.00 -0.47 -7.83
CA ASP A 132 18.44 0.69 -8.55
C ASP A 132 17.37 0.26 -9.59
N GLY A 133 16.69 -0.85 -9.30
CA GLY A 133 15.67 -1.46 -10.14
C GLY A 133 14.27 -0.91 -9.89
N PRO A 134 13.26 -1.51 -10.53
CA PRO A 134 11.87 -1.15 -10.30
C PRO A 134 11.45 -1.46 -8.86
N ILE A 135 10.43 -0.74 -8.39
CA ILE A 135 9.88 -0.92 -7.04
C ILE A 135 8.47 -1.50 -7.12
N LEU A 136 8.28 -2.66 -6.49
CA LEU A 136 6.95 -3.17 -6.19
C LEU A 136 6.39 -2.32 -5.04
N CYS A 137 5.48 -1.42 -5.37
CA CYS A 137 5.02 -0.40 -4.43
C CYS A 137 3.75 -0.79 -3.67
N GLY A 138 3.21 -2.01 -3.88
CA GLY A 138 1.95 -2.42 -3.27
C GLY A 138 0.88 -1.34 -3.47
N ASP A 139 0.19 -1.01 -2.40
CA ASP A 139 -0.87 0.01 -2.40
C ASP A 139 -0.39 1.41 -2.03
N CYS A 140 0.88 1.75 -2.38
CA CYS A 140 1.34 3.15 -2.32
C CYS A 140 0.89 3.96 -3.53
N ALA A 141 0.83 3.35 -4.72
CA ALA A 141 0.51 4.05 -5.95
C ALA A 141 -0.31 3.17 -6.91
N VAL A 142 -1.10 3.81 -7.74
CA VAL A 142 -1.81 3.23 -8.88
C VAL A 142 -1.65 4.15 -10.09
N ARG A 143 -1.66 3.57 -11.29
CA ARG A 143 -1.49 4.34 -12.53
C ARG A 143 -2.61 5.36 -12.74
N GLU A 144 -3.84 4.95 -12.46
CA GLU A 144 -5.03 5.80 -12.59
C GLU A 144 -5.78 5.91 -11.27
N GLY A 145 -6.39 7.07 -11.00
CA GLY A 145 -7.09 7.29 -9.73
C GLY A 145 -6.16 7.51 -8.54
N SER A 146 -6.54 7.01 -7.39
CA SER A 146 -5.78 7.09 -6.15
C SER A 146 -6.10 5.90 -5.25
N VAL A 147 -5.14 5.46 -4.46
CA VAL A 147 -5.36 4.42 -3.44
C VAL A 147 -6.18 4.97 -2.27
N VAL A 148 -6.81 4.10 -1.51
CA VAL A 148 -7.46 4.49 -0.27
C VAL A 148 -6.41 4.56 0.84
N VAL A 149 -6.43 5.65 1.60
CA VAL A 149 -5.69 5.79 2.86
C VAL A 149 -6.69 6.27 3.88
N GLY A 150 -7.18 5.38 4.69
CA GLY A 150 -8.31 5.62 5.59
C GLY A 150 -8.11 5.04 6.98
N ALA A 151 -8.52 5.81 7.99
CA ALA A 151 -8.55 5.34 9.36
C ALA A 151 -9.47 4.10 9.51
N PRO A 152 -9.19 3.18 10.46
CA PRO A 152 -8.15 3.30 11.50
C PRO A 152 -6.76 2.77 11.07
N GLU A 153 -6.63 2.11 9.92
CA GLU A 153 -5.38 1.48 9.51
C GLU A 153 -4.46 2.43 8.73
N GLY A 154 -5.04 3.33 7.95
CA GLY A 154 -4.31 4.28 7.14
C GLY A 154 -3.83 5.49 7.94
N ASP A 155 -2.57 5.86 7.77
CA ASP A 155 -1.94 7.08 8.29
C ASP A 155 -1.59 8.00 7.11
N MET A 156 -2.33 9.10 6.94
CA MET A 156 -2.15 10.03 5.84
C MET A 156 -0.81 10.77 5.92
N ARG A 157 -0.28 11.03 7.09
CA ARG A 157 1.01 11.71 7.29
C ARG A 157 2.16 10.79 6.86
N ALA A 158 2.10 9.54 7.29
CA ALA A 158 3.06 8.52 6.87
C ALA A 158 3.00 8.27 5.35
N TYR A 159 1.78 8.19 4.79
CA TYR A 159 1.57 7.99 3.36
C TYR A 159 2.17 9.11 2.50
N VAL A 160 1.92 10.37 2.85
CA VAL A 160 2.53 11.52 2.13
C VAL A 160 4.06 11.47 2.22
N THR A 161 4.61 11.04 3.35
CA THR A 161 6.05 10.85 3.53
C THR A 161 6.57 9.73 2.63
N THR A 162 5.85 8.61 2.55
CA THR A 162 6.18 7.48 1.64
C THR A 162 6.18 7.92 0.18
N LEU A 163 5.16 8.64 -0.28
CA LEU A 163 5.14 9.16 -1.65
C LEU A 163 6.33 10.07 -1.95
N ARG A 164 6.74 10.94 -1.02
CA ARG A 164 7.92 11.80 -1.17
C ARG A 164 9.22 11.00 -1.23
N ARG A 165 9.36 9.94 -0.43
CA ARG A 165 10.52 9.04 -0.47
C ARG A 165 10.62 8.32 -1.82
N LEU A 166 9.51 7.76 -2.31
CA LEU A 166 9.46 7.13 -3.64
C LEU A 166 9.77 8.13 -4.75
N TRP A 167 9.24 9.36 -4.67
CA TRP A 167 9.52 10.43 -5.61
C TRP A 167 11.00 10.81 -5.63
N THR A 168 11.66 10.84 -4.45
CA THR A 168 13.10 11.14 -4.34
C THR A 168 13.96 9.98 -4.84
N ALA A 169 13.51 8.74 -4.62
CA ALA A 169 14.20 7.54 -5.11
C ALA A 169 14.16 7.43 -6.63
N ASP A 170 13.14 8.01 -7.27
CA ASP A 170 12.96 8.09 -8.73
C ASP A 170 13.17 6.75 -9.45
N PRO A 171 12.44 5.69 -9.06
CA PRO A 171 12.64 4.36 -9.62
C PRO A 171 12.27 4.33 -11.11
N PRO A 172 12.91 3.48 -11.91
CA PRO A 172 12.63 3.37 -13.36
C PRO A 172 11.18 2.98 -13.66
N ALA A 173 10.54 2.23 -12.77
CA ALA A 173 9.12 1.88 -12.83
C ALA A 173 8.58 1.58 -11.43
N LEU A 174 7.26 1.74 -11.25
CA LEU A 174 6.54 1.24 -10.09
C LEU A 174 5.60 0.11 -10.49
N HIS A 175 5.62 -0.97 -9.72
CA HIS A 175 4.75 -2.12 -9.88
C HIS A 175 3.73 -2.14 -8.74
N PRO A 176 2.47 -1.73 -9.01
CA PRO A 176 1.45 -1.57 -7.98
C PRO A 176 0.79 -2.89 -7.59
N GLY A 177 0.17 -2.93 -6.40
CA GLY A 177 -0.69 -4.03 -5.98
C GLY A 177 -1.91 -4.20 -6.90
N HIS A 178 -2.38 -3.11 -7.53
CA HIS A 178 -3.54 -3.14 -8.42
C HIS A 178 -3.31 -2.38 -9.72
N GLY A 179 -3.82 -2.96 -10.82
CA GLY A 179 -3.77 -2.34 -12.15
C GLY A 179 -2.43 -2.47 -12.87
N PRO A 180 -2.21 -1.68 -13.92
CA PRO A 180 -1.02 -1.80 -14.76
C PRO A 180 0.23 -1.18 -14.13
N GLU A 181 1.39 -1.59 -14.64
CA GLU A 181 2.68 -0.98 -14.37
C GLU A 181 2.70 0.53 -14.60
N ILE A 182 3.52 1.24 -13.86
CA ILE A 182 3.68 2.68 -13.87
C ILE A 182 5.07 3.05 -14.38
N ASP A 183 5.18 3.29 -15.67
CA ASP A 183 6.45 3.67 -16.33
C ASP A 183 6.85 5.12 -16.00
N ALA A 184 5.84 6.00 -15.83
CA ALA A 184 6.03 7.41 -15.47
C ALA A 184 5.97 7.59 -13.94
N SER A 185 6.91 6.99 -13.22
CA SER A 185 6.93 6.94 -11.75
C SER A 185 6.84 8.32 -11.11
N ARG A 186 7.71 9.23 -11.51
CA ARG A 186 7.77 10.61 -10.97
C ARG A 186 6.47 11.39 -11.19
N GLU A 187 5.93 11.38 -12.40
CA GLU A 187 4.69 12.09 -12.74
C GLU A 187 3.49 11.52 -11.96
N THR A 188 3.43 10.20 -11.83
CA THR A 188 2.37 9.55 -11.05
C THR A 188 2.44 9.91 -9.57
N LEU A 189 3.64 9.92 -8.99
CA LEU A 189 3.84 10.29 -7.59
C LEU A 189 3.52 11.77 -7.35
N GLU A 190 3.88 12.67 -8.26
CA GLU A 190 3.52 14.10 -8.21
C GLU A 190 2.00 14.30 -8.29
N ARG A 191 1.33 13.56 -9.17
CA ARG A 191 -0.12 13.56 -9.28
C ARG A 191 -0.79 13.11 -7.97
N LEU A 192 -0.30 12.03 -7.37
CA LEU A 192 -0.84 11.51 -6.11
C LEU A 192 -0.60 12.49 -4.95
N LEU A 193 0.60 13.06 -4.83
CA LEU A 193 0.91 14.09 -3.83
C LEU A 193 -0.01 15.32 -4.00
N THR A 194 -0.18 15.78 -5.23
CA THR A 194 -1.07 16.91 -5.55
C THR A 194 -2.53 16.58 -5.20
N HIS A 195 -2.96 15.34 -5.49
CA HIS A 195 -4.30 14.88 -5.13
C HIS A 195 -4.53 14.94 -3.61
N ARG A 196 -3.57 14.45 -2.80
CA ARG A 196 -3.67 14.49 -1.33
C ARG A 196 -3.69 15.92 -0.80
N LYS A 197 -2.82 16.79 -1.32
CA LYS A 197 -2.79 18.18 -0.94
C LYS A 197 -4.12 18.89 -1.22
N ARG A 198 -4.67 18.73 -2.42
CA ARG A 198 -5.96 19.31 -2.79
C ARG A 198 -7.13 18.80 -1.93
N ARG A 199 -7.11 17.51 -1.56
CA ARG A 199 -8.11 16.94 -0.65
C ARG A 199 -8.00 17.56 0.73
N GLU A 200 -6.80 17.71 1.25
CA GLU A 200 -6.53 18.32 2.54
C GLU A 200 -6.96 19.80 2.58
N GLU A 201 -6.67 20.56 1.52
CA GLU A 201 -7.13 21.95 1.38
C GLU A 201 -8.65 22.06 1.45
N LYS A 202 -9.40 21.19 0.73
CA LYS A 202 -10.86 21.15 0.78
C LYS A 202 -11.42 20.79 2.17
N ILE A 203 -10.77 19.88 2.88
CA ILE A 203 -11.15 19.53 4.25
C ILE A 203 -10.95 20.73 5.19
N LEU A 204 -9.81 21.43 5.09
CA LEU A 204 -9.54 22.64 5.87
C LEU A 204 -10.55 23.76 5.57
N GLU A 205 -10.83 24.00 4.29
CA GLU A 205 -11.83 24.99 3.86
C GLU A 205 -13.22 24.67 4.45
N ALA A 206 -13.61 23.39 4.49
CA ALA A 206 -14.88 22.97 5.11
C ALA A 206 -14.90 23.25 6.63
N VAL A 207 -13.84 22.92 7.35
CA VAL A 207 -13.72 23.19 8.80
C VAL A 207 -13.69 24.70 9.06
N ASP A 208 -12.95 25.48 8.29
CA ASP A 208 -12.90 26.95 8.40
C ASP A 208 -14.24 27.61 8.09
N ALA A 209 -15.06 26.99 7.25
CA ALA A 209 -16.43 27.43 6.94
C ALA A 209 -17.46 27.03 8.00
N GLY A 210 -17.06 26.29 9.05
CA GLY A 210 -17.89 25.94 10.19
C GLY A 210 -18.48 24.51 10.16
N ALA A 211 -18.10 23.67 9.18
CA ALA A 211 -18.41 22.25 9.23
C ALA A 211 -17.62 21.60 10.36
N ASP A 212 -18.29 21.03 11.34
CA ASP A 212 -17.66 20.45 12.51
C ASP A 212 -17.86 18.94 12.63
N THR A 213 -18.89 18.39 11.97
CA THR A 213 -19.12 16.94 11.93
C THR A 213 -18.47 16.29 10.70
N LEU A 214 -18.11 15.01 10.82
CA LEU A 214 -17.54 14.24 9.71
C LEU A 214 -18.43 14.26 8.46
N GLU A 215 -19.76 14.22 8.61
CA GLU A 215 -20.70 14.24 7.49
C GLU A 215 -20.70 15.60 6.77
N GLU A 216 -20.76 16.70 7.50
CA GLU A 216 -20.72 18.06 6.92
C GLU A 216 -19.40 18.30 6.20
N ILE A 217 -18.26 17.90 6.79
CA ILE A 217 -16.94 18.00 6.17
C ILE A 217 -16.88 17.16 4.89
N LEU A 218 -17.40 15.92 4.93
CA LEU A 218 -17.45 15.03 3.79
C LEU A 218 -18.26 15.65 2.63
N GLU A 219 -19.46 16.19 2.94
CA GLU A 219 -20.33 16.81 1.95
C GLU A 219 -19.70 18.04 1.30
N MET A 220 -18.99 18.86 2.07
CA MET A 220 -18.31 20.05 1.56
C MET A 220 -17.03 19.73 0.81
N ALA A 221 -16.26 18.72 1.25
CA ALA A 221 -14.98 18.37 0.66
C ALA A 221 -15.09 17.51 -0.62
N TYR A 222 -16.26 16.91 -0.90
CA TYR A 222 -16.48 16.06 -2.07
C TYR A 222 -17.64 16.56 -2.92
N GLU A 223 -17.34 17.02 -4.14
CA GLU A 223 -18.32 17.53 -5.10
C GLU A 223 -18.96 16.43 -5.96
N LYS A 224 -18.42 15.20 -5.92
CA LYS A 224 -18.87 14.09 -6.75
C LYS A 224 -19.72 13.10 -5.96
N ASP A 225 -20.55 12.35 -6.69
CA ASP A 225 -21.30 11.24 -6.11
C ASP A 225 -20.33 10.21 -5.46
N LEU A 226 -20.61 9.89 -4.21
CA LEU A 226 -19.89 8.92 -3.39
C LEU A 226 -20.62 7.59 -3.26
N SER A 227 -21.64 7.33 -4.06
CA SER A 227 -22.39 6.08 -4.05
C SER A 227 -21.46 4.89 -4.19
N GLY A 228 -21.55 3.94 -3.25
CA GLY A 228 -20.71 2.73 -3.19
C GLY A 228 -19.31 2.91 -2.63
N VAL A 229 -18.85 4.15 -2.35
CA VAL A 229 -17.52 4.44 -1.78
C VAL A 229 -17.56 5.46 -0.63
N ARG A 230 -18.74 5.79 -0.10
CA ARG A 230 -18.92 6.79 0.96
C ARG A 230 -18.14 6.42 2.24
N ASP A 231 -18.12 5.15 2.60
CA ASP A 231 -17.36 4.62 3.72
C ASP A 231 -15.85 4.85 3.55
N LEU A 232 -15.30 4.61 2.36
CA LEU A 232 -13.88 4.85 2.06
C LEU A 232 -13.55 6.36 2.06
N ALA A 233 -14.45 7.18 1.57
CA ALA A 233 -14.30 8.63 1.61
C ALA A 233 -14.31 9.16 3.06
N ARG A 234 -15.23 8.66 3.91
CA ARG A 234 -15.26 8.97 5.36
C ARG A 234 -13.95 8.60 6.04
N ALA A 235 -13.48 7.37 5.87
CA ALA A 235 -12.22 6.90 6.43
C ALA A 235 -11.03 7.78 5.97
N THR A 236 -11.05 8.22 4.71
CA THR A 236 -10.02 9.13 4.17
C THR A 236 -10.09 10.52 4.79
N VAL A 237 -11.29 11.08 5.03
CA VAL A 237 -11.45 12.36 5.74
C VAL A 237 -10.91 12.26 7.16
N VAL A 238 -11.23 11.19 7.90
CA VAL A 238 -10.69 10.95 9.25
C VAL A 238 -9.16 10.93 9.22
N ALA A 239 -8.54 10.18 8.32
CA ALA A 239 -7.07 10.12 8.22
C ALA A 239 -6.44 11.49 7.89
N HIS A 240 -7.11 12.35 7.14
CA HIS A 240 -6.67 13.74 6.92
C HIS A 240 -6.86 14.60 8.20
N LEU A 241 -7.98 14.46 8.90
CA LEU A 241 -8.22 15.20 10.15
C LEU A 241 -7.21 14.83 11.23
N GLU A 242 -6.91 13.55 11.40
CA GLU A 242 -5.85 13.07 12.31
C GLU A 242 -4.47 13.67 11.96
N LYS A 243 -4.13 13.72 10.65
CA LYS A 243 -2.91 14.38 10.18
C LYS A 243 -2.90 15.87 10.51
N LEU A 244 -4.00 16.57 10.24
CA LEU A 244 -4.13 18.01 10.44
C LEU A 244 -4.14 18.38 11.93
N ASP A 245 -4.68 17.53 12.79
CA ASP A 245 -4.64 17.68 14.25
C ASP A 245 -3.20 17.58 14.77
N VAL A 246 -2.47 16.55 14.37
CA VAL A 246 -1.02 16.40 14.70
C VAL A 246 -0.19 17.60 14.20
N GLU A 247 -0.57 18.22 13.09
CA GLU A 247 0.08 19.39 12.51
C GLU A 247 -0.40 20.71 13.14
N GLY A 248 -1.36 20.67 14.08
CA GLY A 248 -1.91 21.85 14.75
C GLY A 248 -2.72 22.76 13.84
N ARG A 249 -3.30 22.21 12.76
CA ARG A 249 -4.12 22.93 11.77
C ARG A 249 -5.61 22.89 12.10
N VAL A 250 -6.07 21.82 12.73
CA VAL A 250 -7.39 21.64 13.30
C VAL A 250 -7.25 21.05 14.71
N GLN A 251 -8.35 21.01 15.47
CA GLN A 251 -8.50 20.16 16.65
C GLN A 251 -9.53 19.11 16.31
N TRP A 252 -9.14 17.83 16.36
CA TRP A 252 -9.99 16.68 16.07
C TRP A 252 -10.08 15.76 17.29
N ASP A 253 -11.27 15.53 17.83
CA ASP A 253 -11.49 14.69 19.01
C ASP A 253 -11.98 13.26 18.70
N GLY A 254 -12.10 12.91 17.40
CA GLY A 254 -12.65 11.64 16.92
C GLY A 254 -14.10 11.75 16.45
N GLU A 255 -14.80 12.82 16.78
CA GLU A 255 -16.20 13.06 16.39
C GLU A 255 -16.38 14.44 15.74
N ARG A 256 -15.68 15.47 16.23
CA ARG A 256 -15.79 16.86 15.77
C ARG A 256 -14.43 17.48 15.45
N ALA A 257 -14.43 18.30 14.43
CA ALA A 257 -13.27 19.07 14.02
C ALA A 257 -13.56 20.58 14.14
N VAL A 258 -12.63 21.31 14.73
CA VAL A 258 -12.71 22.78 14.80
C VAL A 258 -11.39 23.39 14.35
N PRO A 259 -11.37 24.63 13.81
CA PRO A 259 -10.13 25.31 13.48
C PRO A 259 -9.18 25.39 14.69
N ALA A 260 -7.90 25.13 14.49
CA ALA A 260 -6.93 25.34 15.56
C ALA A 260 -6.87 26.83 15.96
N ALA A 261 -6.71 27.11 17.25
CA ALA A 261 -6.51 28.47 17.72
C ALA A 261 -5.27 29.07 17.03
N ARG A 262 -5.45 30.21 16.37
CA ARG A 262 -4.28 30.94 15.81
C ARG A 262 -3.40 31.40 16.98
N THR A 263 -2.21 30.85 17.08
CA THR A 263 -1.16 31.47 17.92
C THR A 263 -0.66 32.70 17.18
N ASP A 264 -1.02 33.86 17.68
CA ASP A 264 -0.50 35.18 17.23
C ASP A 264 1.03 35.26 17.42
#